data_975f5debcf9187bfd46101403b6b49e5
#
_entry.id   975f5debcf9187bfd46101403b6b49e5
#
_cell.length_a   1.000
_cell.length_b   1.000
_cell.length_c   1.000
_cell.angle_alpha   90.00
_cell.angle_beta   90.00
_cell.angle_gamma   90.00
#
_symmetry.space_group_name_H-M   'P 1'
#
loop_
_entity.id
_entity.type
_entity.pdbx_description
1 polymer ?
#
loop_
_entity_poly.entity_id
_entity_poly.type
_entity_poly.pdbx_seq_one_letter_code
_entity_poly.pdbx_strand_id
1 'polypeptide(L)'
;MDDIIVGKLFKEIRESKNLTQEDVANALGVGRNAIVRIEQGTRKISADELIRLEKLYNIELHSFVNVGISNHNVKGIILAGGTGTRLYPITEGTSKQLVPVYDKPMIYYPLSVLMQAGIKDILIITTSEDQASFKRLLKDGKQFGINLNYVIQPSPDGLAQAFILGEKFIGDSPCAMILGDNIYYGNGLEKELQKSIENALDGYATIFGYKVKDPERLGIMEIDDFNNVLSVEEKPKFPKSDYAITGLYFYPKGVSEIAKTIKPSARGELEITSLNDCYLKNNKLKSSILGEGYTWFDTGTFSSLLDASNMIRTIEENKNIVVCCPEAIAYNNGWISEEELIEAGNLMKKNSYGQYLLELSQKKNENEAQKVKKLSLF
;
A
#
# COMPACT_ATOMS: atom_id res chain seq x y z
N MET A 1 -16.93 -9.11 6.90
CA MET A 1 -17.30 -7.70 7.18
C MET A 1 -18.43 -7.72 8.19
N ASP A 2 -18.33 -6.92 9.24
CA ASP A 2 -19.40 -6.87 10.25
C ASP A 2 -20.63 -6.20 9.61
N ASP A 3 -21.72 -6.95 9.44
CA ASP A 3 -22.97 -6.48 8.80
C ASP A 3 -23.48 -5.18 9.47
N ILE A 4 -23.13 -4.93 10.73
CA ILE A 4 -23.47 -3.73 11.49
C ILE A 4 -22.71 -2.51 10.95
N ILE A 5 -21.45 -2.64 10.58
CA ILE A 5 -20.64 -1.53 10.04
C ILE A 5 -21.15 -1.14 8.65
N VAL A 6 -21.45 -2.14 7.83
CA VAL A 6 -22.03 -1.93 6.49
C VAL A 6 -23.38 -1.26 6.59
N GLY A 7 -24.24 -1.71 7.52
CA GLY A 7 -25.55 -1.12 7.74
C GLY A 7 -25.49 0.35 8.16
N LYS A 8 -24.57 0.72 9.07
CA LYS A 8 -24.35 2.11 9.47
C LYS A 8 -23.91 2.99 8.30
N LEU A 9 -23.00 2.49 7.48
CA LEU A 9 -22.53 3.20 6.30
C LEU A 9 -23.66 3.48 5.31
N PHE A 10 -24.51 2.49 5.02
CA PHE A 10 -25.68 2.69 4.14
C PHE A 10 -26.65 3.74 4.69
N LYS A 11 -26.84 3.75 6.03
CA LYS A 11 -27.66 4.76 6.69
C LYS A 11 -27.06 6.16 6.52
N GLU A 12 -25.77 6.34 6.78
CA GLU A 12 -25.08 7.63 6.63
C GLU A 12 -25.13 8.14 5.19
N ILE A 13 -24.90 7.27 4.20
CA ILE A 13 -25.00 7.63 2.78
C ILE A 13 -26.44 8.04 2.44
N ARG A 14 -27.44 7.28 2.87
CA ARG A 14 -28.86 7.63 2.66
C ARG A 14 -29.20 9.01 3.23
N GLU A 15 -28.78 9.25 4.47
CA GLU A 15 -29.04 10.52 5.17
C GLU A 15 -28.30 11.69 4.50
N SER A 16 -27.08 11.51 4.05
CA SER A 16 -26.34 12.53 3.30
C SER A 16 -27.00 12.90 1.97
N LYS A 17 -27.79 11.99 1.40
CA LYS A 17 -28.58 12.20 0.17
C LYS A 17 -30.00 12.71 0.43
N ASN A 18 -30.35 12.99 1.69
CA ASN A 18 -31.71 13.38 2.11
C ASN A 18 -32.81 12.39 1.68
N LEU A 19 -32.45 11.10 1.54
CA LEU A 19 -33.40 10.05 1.20
C LEU A 19 -34.03 9.45 2.46
N THR A 20 -35.34 9.15 2.41
CA THR A 20 -35.99 8.37 3.46
C THR A 20 -35.72 6.86 3.27
N GLN A 21 -35.94 6.07 4.32
CA GLN A 21 -35.94 4.61 4.20
C GLN A 21 -36.97 4.07 3.22
N GLU A 22 -38.09 4.79 3.03
CA GLU A 22 -39.15 4.46 2.07
C GLU A 22 -38.67 4.70 0.62
N ASP A 23 -37.97 5.80 0.36
CA ASP A 23 -37.41 6.10 -0.98
C ASP A 23 -36.46 5.01 -1.42
N VAL A 24 -35.56 4.57 -0.51
CA VAL A 24 -34.62 3.50 -0.79
C VAL A 24 -35.35 2.15 -0.97
N ALA A 25 -36.32 1.87 -0.14
CA ALA A 25 -37.14 0.65 -0.24
C ALA A 25 -37.84 0.56 -1.61
N ASN A 26 -38.46 1.64 -2.06
CA ASN A 26 -39.12 1.73 -3.36
C ASN A 26 -38.13 1.52 -4.52
N ALA A 27 -36.95 2.14 -4.45
CA ALA A 27 -35.90 2.00 -5.47
C ALA A 27 -35.34 0.58 -5.56
N LEU A 28 -35.26 -0.12 -4.43
CA LEU A 28 -34.79 -1.50 -4.37
C LEU A 28 -35.89 -2.52 -4.67
N GLY A 29 -37.17 -2.12 -4.65
CA GLY A 29 -38.31 -3.03 -4.79
C GLY A 29 -38.53 -3.93 -3.57
N VAL A 30 -38.18 -3.43 -2.37
CA VAL A 30 -38.32 -4.16 -1.10
C VAL A 30 -39.21 -3.38 -0.12
N GLY A 31 -39.66 -4.03 0.95
CA GLY A 31 -40.39 -3.32 2.01
C GLY A 31 -39.46 -2.47 2.89
N ARG A 32 -39.97 -1.33 3.42
CA ARG A 32 -39.22 -0.43 4.32
C ARG A 32 -38.49 -1.18 5.47
N ASN A 33 -39.14 -2.18 6.05
CA ASN A 33 -38.56 -2.99 7.12
C ASN A 33 -37.27 -3.74 6.69
N ALA A 34 -37.11 -4.04 5.40
CA ALA A 34 -35.91 -4.62 4.87
C ALA A 34 -34.72 -3.62 4.96
N ILE A 35 -34.97 -2.36 4.61
CA ILE A 35 -33.98 -1.27 4.72
C ILE A 35 -33.58 -1.05 6.17
N VAL A 36 -34.55 -0.98 7.09
CA VAL A 36 -34.28 -0.86 8.54
C VAL A 36 -33.34 -1.97 9.01
N ARG A 37 -33.60 -3.23 8.62
CA ARG A 37 -32.79 -4.38 9.00
C ARG A 37 -31.42 -4.40 8.34
N ILE A 38 -31.27 -3.90 7.11
CA ILE A 38 -29.97 -3.69 6.44
C ILE A 38 -29.17 -2.64 7.22
N GLU A 39 -29.76 -1.49 7.53
CA GLU A 39 -29.10 -0.40 8.27
C GLU A 39 -28.71 -0.79 9.72
N GLN A 40 -29.44 -1.75 10.31
CA GLN A 40 -29.13 -2.33 11.63
C GLN A 40 -28.11 -3.49 11.57
N GLY A 41 -27.71 -3.92 10.37
CA GLY A 41 -26.82 -5.06 10.18
C GLY A 41 -27.46 -6.42 10.51
N THR A 42 -28.79 -6.49 10.62
CA THR A 42 -29.53 -7.73 10.93
C THR A 42 -30.05 -8.46 9.68
N ARG A 43 -29.85 -7.88 8.48
CA ARG A 43 -30.14 -8.48 7.18
C ARG A 43 -28.99 -8.18 6.23
N LYS A 44 -28.48 -9.22 5.59
CA LYS A 44 -27.50 -9.08 4.50
C LYS A 44 -28.15 -8.46 3.26
N ILE A 45 -27.37 -7.64 2.57
CA ILE A 45 -27.75 -7.10 1.26
C ILE A 45 -27.37 -8.11 0.18
N SER A 46 -28.25 -8.31 -0.81
CA SER A 46 -27.93 -9.13 -1.98
C SER A 46 -27.10 -8.35 -3.00
N ALA A 47 -26.42 -9.05 -3.92
CA ALA A 47 -25.65 -8.43 -4.99
C ALA A 47 -26.51 -7.51 -5.88
N ASP A 48 -27.75 -7.93 -6.20
CA ASP A 48 -28.66 -7.11 -6.99
C ASP A 48 -29.10 -5.85 -6.26
N GLU A 49 -29.38 -5.94 -4.96
CA GLU A 49 -29.72 -4.78 -4.12
C GLU A 49 -28.53 -3.82 -4.03
N LEU A 50 -27.31 -4.34 -3.92
CA LEU A 50 -26.09 -3.55 -3.88
C LEU A 50 -25.90 -2.74 -5.18
N ILE A 51 -26.04 -3.39 -6.35
CA ILE A 51 -25.96 -2.74 -7.67
C ILE A 51 -27.04 -1.63 -7.83
N ARG A 52 -28.25 -1.87 -7.32
CA ARG A 52 -29.33 -0.86 -7.34
C ARG A 52 -29.02 0.32 -6.40
N LEU A 53 -28.44 0.06 -5.23
CA LEU A 53 -27.98 1.10 -4.31
C LEU A 53 -26.85 1.93 -4.90
N GLU A 54 -25.87 1.32 -5.58
CA GLU A 54 -24.82 2.04 -6.29
C GLU A 54 -25.39 3.04 -7.29
N LYS A 55 -26.38 2.60 -8.07
CA LYS A 55 -27.07 3.46 -9.03
C LYS A 55 -27.89 4.57 -8.35
N LEU A 56 -28.63 4.23 -7.29
CA LEU A 56 -29.47 5.18 -6.55
C LEU A 56 -28.63 6.25 -5.87
N TYR A 57 -27.54 5.84 -5.22
CA TYR A 57 -26.65 6.75 -4.50
C TYR A 57 -25.66 7.45 -5.42
N ASN A 58 -25.53 7.01 -6.69
CA ASN A 58 -24.53 7.46 -7.65
C ASN A 58 -23.10 7.41 -7.05
N ILE A 59 -22.76 6.26 -6.46
CA ILE A 59 -21.52 6.00 -5.74
C ILE A 59 -21.03 4.64 -6.18
N GLU A 60 -19.75 4.51 -6.45
CA GLU A 60 -19.07 3.20 -6.55
C GLU A 60 -18.91 2.65 -5.14
N LEU A 61 -19.80 1.76 -4.71
CA LEU A 61 -19.73 1.15 -3.36
C LEU A 61 -18.47 0.33 -3.13
N HIS A 62 -17.78 -0.09 -4.18
CA HIS A 62 -16.43 -0.65 -4.10
C HIS A 62 -15.44 0.28 -3.40
N SER A 63 -15.58 1.61 -3.57
CA SER A 63 -14.75 2.59 -2.87
C SER A 63 -15.01 2.61 -1.37
N PHE A 64 -16.23 2.30 -0.95
CA PHE A 64 -16.65 2.25 0.47
C PHE A 64 -16.41 0.88 1.11
N VAL A 65 -16.44 -0.20 0.33
CA VAL A 65 -15.99 -1.52 0.79
C VAL A 65 -14.52 -1.44 1.16
N ASN A 66 -13.71 -0.68 0.42
CA ASN A 66 -12.31 -0.42 0.75
C ASN A 66 -12.14 0.43 2.04
N VAL A 67 -13.04 1.38 2.33
CA VAL A 67 -13.03 2.15 3.60
C VAL A 67 -13.39 1.26 4.79
N GLY A 68 -14.25 0.23 4.61
CA GLY A 68 -14.55 -0.77 5.66
C GLY A 68 -13.41 -1.76 5.93
N ILE A 69 -12.49 -1.96 4.97
CA ILE A 69 -11.31 -2.81 5.12
C ILE A 69 -10.20 -2.09 5.91
N SER A 70 -10.21 -0.77 5.99
CA SER A 70 -9.19 0.03 6.68
C SER A 70 -9.14 -0.13 8.22
N ASN A 71 -10.00 -0.95 8.81
CA ASN A 71 -9.97 -1.26 10.26
C ASN A 71 -9.25 -2.58 10.61
N HIS A 72 -8.64 -3.24 9.62
CA HIS A 72 -7.75 -4.35 9.93
C HIS A 72 -6.43 -3.78 10.48
N ASN A 73 -6.08 -4.19 11.70
CA ASN A 73 -4.84 -3.77 12.37
C ASN A 73 -3.61 -4.43 11.70
N VAL A 74 -3.43 -4.19 10.39
CA VAL A 74 -2.24 -4.63 9.66
C VAL A 74 -1.13 -3.62 9.91
N LYS A 75 0.04 -4.10 10.31
CA LYS A 75 1.24 -3.28 10.52
C LYS A 75 2.07 -3.20 9.24
N GLY A 76 2.66 -2.04 8.98
CA GLY A 76 3.58 -1.85 7.87
C GLY A 76 5.03 -1.79 8.34
N ILE A 77 5.97 -2.32 7.57
CA ILE A 77 7.40 -2.14 7.75
C ILE A 77 8.00 -1.60 6.45
N ILE A 78 8.78 -0.54 6.55
CA ILE A 78 9.66 -0.09 5.48
C ILE A 78 11.10 -0.37 5.92
N LEU A 79 11.78 -1.26 5.18
CA LEU A 79 13.18 -1.56 5.45
C LEU A 79 14.08 -0.61 4.66
N ALA A 80 14.74 0.28 5.37
CA ALA A 80 15.60 1.34 4.83
C ALA A 80 17.02 1.33 5.46
N GLY A 81 17.51 0.15 5.85
CA GLY A 81 18.79 -0.04 6.58
C GLY A 81 20.01 -0.37 5.70
N GLY A 82 19.88 -0.38 4.38
CA GLY A 82 21.00 -0.74 3.49
C GLY A 82 22.01 0.39 3.32
N THR A 83 23.28 0.05 3.19
CA THR A 83 24.40 1.01 3.02
C THR A 83 24.46 1.68 1.64
N GLY A 84 23.74 1.15 0.64
CA GLY A 84 23.66 1.77 -0.69
C GLY A 84 24.97 1.85 -1.48
N THR A 85 25.98 1.05 -1.18
CA THR A 85 27.33 1.14 -1.75
C THR A 85 27.40 1.12 -3.28
N ARG A 86 26.41 0.50 -3.95
CA ARG A 86 26.31 0.50 -5.42
C ARG A 86 26.00 1.88 -6.02
N LEU A 87 25.59 2.86 -5.20
CA LEU A 87 25.32 4.24 -5.60
C LEU A 87 26.37 5.23 -5.07
N TYR A 88 27.52 4.75 -4.63
CA TYR A 88 28.64 5.65 -4.28
C TYR A 88 29.10 6.44 -5.50
N PRO A 89 29.46 7.74 -5.33
CA PRO A 89 29.60 8.47 -4.05
C PRO A 89 28.32 9.12 -3.50
N ILE A 90 27.16 9.03 -4.17
CA ILE A 90 25.93 9.71 -3.73
C ILE A 90 25.56 9.30 -2.30
N THR A 91 25.63 8.01 -2.01
CA THR A 91 25.21 7.43 -0.74
C THR A 91 26.28 7.45 0.37
N GLU A 92 27.41 8.12 0.16
CA GLU A 92 28.34 8.47 1.23
C GLU A 92 27.79 9.61 2.11
N GLY A 93 26.99 10.51 1.53
CA GLY A 93 26.45 11.67 2.24
C GLY A 93 24.99 11.57 2.64
N THR A 94 24.28 10.53 2.20
CA THR A 94 22.85 10.34 2.48
C THR A 94 22.42 8.90 2.30
N SER A 95 21.39 8.49 3.03
CA SER A 95 20.75 7.21 2.79
C SER A 95 20.21 7.10 1.36
N LYS A 96 20.34 5.92 0.74
CA LYS A 96 19.79 5.63 -0.59
C LYS A 96 18.32 6.03 -0.70
N GLN A 97 17.53 5.74 0.31
CA GLN A 97 16.08 5.98 0.33
C GLN A 97 15.71 7.47 0.49
N LEU A 98 16.68 8.34 0.75
CA LEU A 98 16.53 9.79 0.78
C LEU A 98 16.98 10.47 -0.51
N VAL A 99 17.62 9.72 -1.42
CA VAL A 99 17.98 10.22 -2.76
C VAL A 99 16.69 10.53 -3.52
N PRO A 100 16.62 11.66 -4.27
CA PRO A 100 15.43 11.99 -5.03
C PRO A 100 15.20 11.03 -6.20
N VAL A 101 13.95 10.68 -6.42
CA VAL A 101 13.46 10.05 -7.64
C VAL A 101 12.50 11.04 -8.26
N TYR A 102 12.96 11.75 -9.29
CA TYR A 102 12.32 12.89 -9.92
C TYR A 102 12.10 14.05 -8.93
N ASP A 103 10.91 14.22 -8.38
CA ASP A 103 10.46 15.39 -7.61
C ASP A 103 10.40 15.18 -6.09
N LYS A 104 10.60 13.95 -5.61
CA LYS A 104 10.47 13.60 -4.19
C LYS A 104 11.47 12.56 -3.72
N PRO A 105 11.76 12.44 -2.39
CA PRO A 105 12.62 11.40 -1.86
C PRO A 105 12.09 9.99 -2.15
N MET A 106 12.98 9.06 -2.46
CA MET A 106 12.65 7.67 -2.80
C MET A 106 11.71 7.00 -1.77
N ILE A 107 11.88 7.28 -0.47
CA ILE A 107 11.06 6.69 0.60
C ILE A 107 9.56 7.00 0.48
N TYR A 108 9.17 8.06 -0.24
CA TYR A 108 7.77 8.42 -0.46
C TYR A 108 7.02 7.34 -1.28
N TYR A 109 7.72 6.67 -2.18
CA TYR A 109 7.12 5.62 -3.03
C TYR A 109 6.69 4.39 -2.22
N PRO A 110 7.57 3.71 -1.46
CA PRO A 110 7.15 2.59 -0.62
C PRO A 110 6.17 3.02 0.50
N LEU A 111 6.32 4.23 1.06
CA LEU A 111 5.37 4.77 2.03
C LEU A 111 3.97 4.87 1.40
N SER A 112 3.87 5.42 0.21
CA SER A 112 2.62 5.54 -0.54
C SER A 112 1.97 4.19 -0.84
N VAL A 113 2.75 3.15 -1.16
CA VAL A 113 2.22 1.79 -1.39
C VAL A 113 1.55 1.25 -0.13
N LEU A 114 2.18 1.38 1.05
CA LEU A 114 1.56 0.97 2.31
C LEU A 114 0.32 1.79 2.65
N MET A 115 0.34 3.11 2.37
CA MET A 115 -0.82 3.97 2.55
C MET A 115 -1.97 3.63 1.60
N GLN A 116 -1.70 3.27 0.33
CA GLN A 116 -2.68 2.76 -0.63
C GLN A 116 -3.29 1.43 -0.18
N ALA A 117 -2.52 0.60 0.51
CA ALA A 117 -3.02 -0.60 1.17
C ALA A 117 -3.92 -0.30 2.40
N GLY A 118 -4.08 0.96 2.80
CA GLY A 118 -4.85 1.34 3.99
C GLY A 118 -4.09 1.19 5.31
N ILE A 119 -2.78 0.95 5.27
CA ILE A 119 -1.95 0.73 6.45
C ILE A 119 -1.53 2.07 7.05
N LYS A 120 -1.90 2.31 8.30
CA LYS A 120 -1.62 3.57 9.03
C LYS A 120 -0.47 3.45 10.02
N ASP A 121 -0.29 2.30 10.66
CA ASP A 121 0.79 2.06 11.61
C ASP A 121 2.00 1.49 10.86
N ILE A 122 3.06 2.27 10.74
CA ILE A 122 4.23 1.92 9.93
C ILE A 122 5.52 2.06 10.74
N LEU A 123 6.36 1.03 10.70
CA LEU A 123 7.69 1.01 11.26
C LEU A 123 8.73 1.25 10.16
N ILE A 124 9.59 2.24 10.34
CA ILE A 124 10.72 2.50 9.46
C ILE A 124 11.99 1.96 10.15
N ILE A 125 12.63 0.99 9.50
CA ILE A 125 13.88 0.40 9.98
C ILE A 125 15.04 1.04 9.21
N THR A 126 15.94 1.72 9.90
CA THR A 126 17.03 2.52 9.33
C THR A 126 18.36 2.13 9.91
N THR A 127 19.45 2.63 9.33
CA THR A 127 20.75 2.65 10.00
C THR A 127 20.76 3.65 11.17
N SER A 128 21.75 3.55 12.07
CA SER A 128 21.94 4.52 13.16
C SER A 128 22.27 5.91 12.63
N GLU A 129 23.05 5.98 11.56
CA GLU A 129 23.54 7.22 10.94
C GLU A 129 22.41 8.02 10.29
N ASP A 130 21.49 7.32 9.63
CA ASP A 130 20.47 7.94 8.78
C ASP A 130 19.16 8.25 9.51
N GLN A 131 18.89 7.62 10.67
CA GLN A 131 17.58 7.72 11.35
C GLN A 131 17.15 9.18 11.62
N ALA A 132 18.10 10.05 11.98
CA ALA A 132 17.80 11.45 12.23
C ALA A 132 17.27 12.18 10.98
N SER A 133 17.78 11.82 9.80
CA SER A 133 17.34 12.40 8.52
C SER A 133 15.94 11.91 8.15
N PHE A 134 15.62 10.63 8.35
CA PHE A 134 14.26 10.11 8.16
C PHE A 134 13.27 10.77 9.12
N LYS A 135 13.60 10.88 10.41
CA LYS A 135 12.75 11.57 11.40
C LYS A 135 12.53 13.05 11.08
N ARG A 136 13.54 13.74 10.53
CA ARG A 136 13.40 15.14 10.09
C ARG A 136 12.44 15.26 8.90
N LEU A 137 12.50 14.33 7.93
CA LEU A 137 11.66 14.33 6.73
C LEU A 137 10.23 13.91 7.04
N LEU A 138 10.06 12.76 7.70
CA LEU A 138 8.77 12.09 7.83
C LEU A 138 8.09 12.34 9.19
N LYS A 139 8.83 12.90 10.17
CA LYS A 139 8.36 13.19 11.53
C LYS A 139 7.70 11.96 12.18
N ASP A 140 6.55 12.13 12.82
CA ASP A 140 5.74 11.05 13.40
C ASP A 140 4.61 10.55 12.47
N GLY A 141 4.53 11.09 11.25
CA GLY A 141 3.56 10.70 10.22
C GLY A 141 2.21 11.40 10.29
N LYS A 142 1.97 12.23 11.31
CA LYS A 142 0.66 12.91 11.50
C LYS A 142 0.28 13.78 10.31
N GLN A 143 1.27 14.42 9.65
CA GLN A 143 1.03 15.20 8.43
C GLN A 143 0.44 14.38 7.28
N PHE A 144 0.49 13.06 7.36
CA PHE A 144 -0.11 12.12 6.42
C PHE A 144 -1.27 11.31 7.04
N GLY A 145 -1.70 11.67 8.25
CA GLY A 145 -2.74 10.95 8.99
C GLY A 145 -2.39 9.51 9.37
N ILE A 146 -1.09 9.20 9.50
CA ILE A 146 -0.54 7.89 9.85
C ILE A 146 0.35 7.99 11.11
N ASN A 147 0.77 6.83 11.64
CA ASN A 147 1.68 6.74 12.79
C ASN A 147 3.00 6.12 12.35
N LEU A 148 4.09 6.87 12.42
CA LEU A 148 5.42 6.39 12.09
C LEU A 148 6.22 6.08 13.36
N ASN A 149 6.77 4.87 13.40
CA ASN A 149 7.72 4.42 14.40
C ASN A 149 9.08 4.17 13.73
N TYR A 150 10.15 4.21 14.51
CA TYR A 150 11.51 4.07 13.99
C TYR A 150 12.32 3.12 14.85
N VAL A 151 13.00 2.18 14.19
CA VAL A 151 13.94 1.25 14.82
C VAL A 151 15.26 1.26 14.06
N ILE A 152 16.37 1.13 14.78
CA ILE A 152 17.70 1.01 14.20
C ILE A 152 17.99 -0.46 13.88
N GLN A 153 18.42 -0.75 12.66
CA GLN A 153 19.03 -2.00 12.28
C GLN A 153 20.53 -1.93 12.62
N PRO A 154 21.02 -2.70 13.58
CA PRO A 154 22.41 -2.58 14.03
C PRO A 154 23.42 -3.13 13.02
N SER A 155 23.01 -4.11 12.21
CA SER A 155 23.81 -4.74 11.16
C SER A 155 22.89 -5.25 10.05
N PRO A 156 23.33 -5.28 8.77
CA PRO A 156 22.52 -5.73 7.64
C PRO A 156 22.49 -7.26 7.54
N ASP A 157 21.91 -7.92 8.55
CA ASP A 157 21.90 -9.39 8.68
C ASP A 157 20.83 -10.09 7.82
N GLY A 158 20.26 -9.39 6.84
CA GLY A 158 19.28 -9.90 5.89
C GLY A 158 17.86 -9.33 6.08
N LEU A 159 17.01 -9.55 5.08
CA LEU A 159 15.68 -8.92 5.04
C LEU A 159 14.73 -9.46 6.12
N ALA A 160 14.84 -10.76 6.45
CA ALA A 160 13.97 -11.36 7.46
C ALA A 160 14.24 -10.84 8.89
N GLN A 161 15.43 -10.24 9.15
CA GLN A 161 15.74 -9.58 10.42
C GLN A 161 14.72 -8.46 10.76
N ALA A 162 14.11 -7.84 9.74
CA ALA A 162 13.12 -6.78 9.93
C ALA A 162 11.96 -7.21 10.84
N PHE A 163 11.51 -8.46 10.74
CA PHE A 163 10.42 -9.00 11.56
C PHE A 163 10.85 -9.28 13.00
N ILE A 164 12.12 -9.58 13.23
CA ILE A 164 12.69 -9.77 14.57
C ILE A 164 12.81 -8.41 15.26
N LEU A 165 13.36 -7.41 14.57
CA LEU A 165 13.48 -6.04 15.07
C LEU A 165 12.12 -5.38 15.31
N GLY A 166 11.17 -5.68 14.44
CA GLY A 166 9.79 -5.16 14.49
C GLY A 166 8.85 -5.94 15.40
N GLU A 167 9.27 -7.00 16.08
CA GLU A 167 8.39 -7.91 16.82
C GLU A 167 7.43 -7.20 17.77
N LYS A 168 7.94 -6.29 18.62
CA LYS A 168 7.11 -5.53 19.57
C LYS A 168 6.09 -4.62 18.89
N PHE A 169 6.42 -4.10 17.71
CA PHE A 169 5.54 -3.25 16.93
C PHE A 169 4.47 -4.06 16.20
N ILE A 170 4.84 -5.22 15.64
CA ILE A 170 3.94 -6.12 14.93
C ILE A 170 2.93 -6.73 15.89
N GLY A 171 3.40 -7.25 17.04
CA GLY A 171 2.58 -7.97 17.99
C GLY A 171 1.84 -9.15 17.32
N ASP A 172 0.55 -9.28 17.62
CA ASP A 172 -0.33 -10.33 17.07
C ASP A 172 -1.00 -9.92 15.74
N SER A 173 -0.50 -8.89 15.06
CA SER A 173 -1.10 -8.39 13.83
C SER A 173 -0.49 -9.04 12.59
N PRO A 174 -1.25 -9.15 11.48
CA PRO A 174 -0.66 -9.32 10.16
C PRO A 174 0.29 -8.17 9.82
N CYS A 175 1.28 -8.42 8.97
CA CYS A 175 2.31 -7.43 8.64
C CYS A 175 2.59 -7.38 7.15
N ALA A 176 2.62 -6.17 6.59
CA ALA A 176 3.18 -5.90 5.27
C ALA A 176 4.61 -5.38 5.43
N MET A 177 5.55 -5.86 4.61
CA MET A 177 6.89 -5.30 4.51
C MET A 177 7.17 -4.87 3.09
N ILE A 178 7.75 -3.68 2.95
CA ILE A 178 8.23 -3.17 1.68
C ILE A 178 9.67 -2.69 1.80
N LEU A 179 10.48 -2.95 0.77
CA LEU A 179 11.84 -2.43 0.71
C LEU A 179 11.81 -0.94 0.37
N GLY A 180 12.57 -0.15 1.09
CA GLY A 180 12.59 1.31 1.01
C GLY A 180 13.09 1.89 -0.31
N ASP A 181 13.63 1.04 -1.19
CA ASP A 181 14.18 1.37 -2.50
C ASP A 181 13.35 0.79 -3.66
N ASN A 182 12.19 0.23 -3.39
CA ASN A 182 11.31 -0.34 -4.41
C ASN A 182 10.22 0.64 -4.81
N ILE A 183 10.06 0.82 -6.12
CA ILE A 183 9.05 1.69 -6.72
C ILE A 183 8.07 0.84 -7.52
N TYR A 184 6.79 1.00 -7.25
CA TYR A 184 5.69 0.33 -7.94
C TYR A 184 4.78 1.36 -8.60
N TYR A 185 4.41 1.10 -9.83
CA TYR A 185 3.40 1.85 -10.55
C TYR A 185 2.57 0.93 -11.43
N GLY A 186 1.26 1.07 -11.41
CA GLY A 186 0.35 0.31 -12.27
C GLY A 186 -1.10 0.46 -11.86
N ASN A 187 -2.00 0.36 -12.85
CA ASN A 187 -3.42 0.41 -12.59
C ASN A 187 -3.90 -0.86 -11.89
N GLY A 188 -4.62 -0.70 -10.79
CA GLY A 188 -5.16 -1.83 -10.04
C GLY A 188 -4.24 -2.37 -8.95
N LEU A 189 -3.09 -1.72 -8.67
CA LEU A 189 -2.21 -2.10 -7.57
C LEU A 189 -2.97 -2.16 -6.25
N GLU A 190 -3.87 -1.23 -5.99
CA GLU A 190 -4.71 -1.21 -4.78
C GLU A 190 -5.52 -2.50 -4.59
N LYS A 191 -6.04 -3.09 -5.67
CA LYS A 191 -6.77 -4.36 -5.62
C LYS A 191 -5.88 -5.53 -5.20
N GLU A 192 -4.66 -5.58 -5.73
CA GLU A 192 -3.68 -6.61 -5.36
C GLU A 192 -3.22 -6.45 -3.91
N LEU A 193 -3.07 -5.21 -3.44
CA LEU A 193 -2.74 -4.91 -2.05
C LEU A 193 -3.87 -5.37 -1.11
N GLN A 194 -5.13 -5.06 -1.43
CA GLN A 194 -6.29 -5.48 -0.63
C GLN A 194 -6.43 -7.00 -0.58
N LYS A 195 -6.29 -7.68 -1.71
CA LYS A 195 -6.30 -9.15 -1.77
C LYS A 195 -5.18 -9.76 -0.91
N SER A 196 -4.01 -9.11 -0.86
CA SER A 196 -2.89 -9.57 -0.05
C SER A 196 -3.14 -9.38 1.45
N ILE A 197 -3.85 -8.32 1.83
CA ILE A 197 -4.33 -8.12 3.21
C ILE A 197 -5.34 -9.21 3.59
N GLU A 198 -6.33 -9.50 2.74
CA GLU A 198 -7.29 -10.58 2.97
C GLU A 198 -6.58 -11.93 3.15
N ASN A 199 -5.63 -12.25 2.27
CA ASN A 199 -4.81 -13.44 2.41
C ASN A 199 -4.08 -13.51 3.76
N ALA A 200 -3.48 -12.39 4.19
CA ALA A 200 -2.76 -12.33 5.46
C ALA A 200 -3.68 -12.53 6.68
N LEU A 201 -4.89 -12.00 6.63
CA LEU A 201 -5.93 -12.22 7.63
C LEU A 201 -6.39 -13.69 7.67
N ASP A 202 -6.44 -14.36 6.51
CA ASP A 202 -6.80 -15.78 6.37
C ASP A 202 -5.63 -16.73 6.69
N GLY A 203 -4.47 -16.19 7.10
CA GLY A 203 -3.31 -16.99 7.53
C GLY A 203 -2.39 -17.39 6.38
N TYR A 204 -2.41 -16.70 5.24
CA TYR A 204 -1.52 -16.91 4.10
C TYR A 204 -0.54 -15.76 3.94
N ALA A 205 0.71 -16.06 3.62
CA ALA A 205 1.66 -15.08 3.12
C ALA A 205 1.40 -14.81 1.63
N THR A 206 1.71 -13.58 1.16
CA THR A 206 1.67 -13.21 -0.26
C THR A 206 2.99 -12.55 -0.66
N ILE A 207 3.57 -13.03 -1.76
CA ILE A 207 4.74 -12.46 -2.43
C ILE A 207 4.35 -11.96 -3.82
N PHE A 208 5.03 -10.90 -4.28
CA PHE A 208 4.74 -10.28 -5.58
C PHE A 208 5.80 -10.67 -6.59
N GLY A 209 5.36 -11.17 -7.74
CA GLY A 209 6.20 -11.58 -8.86
C GLY A 209 6.20 -10.57 -9.99
N TYR A 210 7.37 -10.28 -10.53
CA TYR A 210 7.54 -9.45 -11.71
C TYR A 210 8.54 -10.09 -12.69
N LYS A 211 8.19 -10.11 -13.98
CA LYS A 211 9.02 -10.71 -15.01
C LYS A 211 10.23 -9.84 -15.32
N VAL A 212 11.44 -10.40 -15.22
CA VAL A 212 12.71 -9.70 -15.41
C VAL A 212 13.58 -10.37 -16.47
N LYS A 213 14.58 -9.61 -16.98
CA LYS A 213 15.53 -10.11 -17.99
C LYS A 213 16.78 -10.76 -17.38
N ASP A 214 17.10 -10.44 -16.14
CA ASP A 214 18.31 -10.82 -15.41
C ASP A 214 17.99 -11.42 -14.04
N PRO A 215 17.30 -12.58 -14.01
CA PRO A 215 16.74 -13.17 -12.81
C PRO A 215 17.80 -13.62 -11.78
N GLU A 216 19.02 -13.95 -12.22
CA GLU A 216 20.10 -14.50 -11.37
C GLU A 216 20.56 -13.56 -10.23
N ARG A 217 20.19 -12.28 -10.30
CA ARG A 217 20.56 -11.29 -9.28
C ARG A 217 19.52 -11.14 -8.16
N LEU A 218 18.36 -11.76 -8.29
CA LEU A 218 17.19 -11.56 -7.46
C LEU A 218 16.72 -12.87 -6.82
N GLY A 219 15.86 -12.77 -5.81
CA GLY A 219 15.06 -13.90 -5.37
C GLY A 219 14.07 -14.28 -6.47
N ILE A 220 13.99 -15.56 -6.83
CA ILE A 220 13.17 -16.06 -7.93
C ILE A 220 12.07 -16.97 -7.39
N MET A 221 10.86 -16.85 -7.95
CA MET A 221 9.79 -17.80 -7.74
C MET A 221 9.50 -18.58 -9.03
N GLU A 222 9.29 -19.87 -8.90
CA GLU A 222 8.71 -20.75 -9.92
C GLU A 222 7.22 -20.87 -9.64
N ILE A 223 6.39 -20.72 -10.67
CA ILE A 223 4.94 -20.80 -10.58
C ILE A 223 4.38 -21.76 -11.63
N ASP A 224 3.21 -22.34 -11.35
CA ASP A 224 2.43 -23.09 -12.33
C ASP A 224 1.52 -22.16 -13.17
N ASP A 225 0.76 -22.75 -14.10
CA ASP A 225 -0.18 -22.04 -14.98
C ASP A 225 -1.33 -21.35 -14.23
N PHE A 226 -1.53 -21.68 -12.95
CA PHE A 226 -2.53 -21.08 -12.07
C PHE A 226 -1.94 -20.07 -11.10
N ASN A 227 -0.67 -19.70 -11.28
CA ASN A 227 0.11 -18.82 -10.40
C ASN A 227 0.34 -19.40 -8.98
N ASN A 228 0.24 -20.72 -8.76
CA ASN A 228 0.66 -21.31 -7.51
C ASN A 228 2.18 -21.35 -7.44
N VAL A 229 2.76 -20.98 -6.30
CA VAL A 229 4.21 -21.01 -6.09
C VAL A 229 4.67 -22.45 -5.94
N LEU A 230 5.58 -22.91 -6.80
CA LEU A 230 6.19 -24.22 -6.76
C LEU A 230 7.52 -24.24 -6.00
N SER A 231 8.33 -23.22 -6.19
CA SER A 231 9.60 -23.04 -5.47
C SER A 231 10.00 -21.57 -5.35
N VAL A 232 10.83 -21.26 -4.36
CA VAL A 232 11.47 -19.95 -4.19
C VAL A 232 12.97 -20.15 -3.96
N GLU A 233 13.81 -19.37 -4.63
CA GLU A 233 15.26 -19.51 -4.55
C GLU A 233 15.95 -18.13 -4.55
N GLU A 234 16.91 -17.93 -3.64
CA GLU A 234 17.66 -16.68 -3.53
C GLU A 234 18.84 -16.67 -4.49
N LYS A 235 18.85 -15.74 -5.44
CA LYS A 235 19.94 -15.51 -6.41
C LYS A 235 20.51 -16.81 -7.02
N PRO A 236 19.64 -17.61 -7.69
CA PRO A 236 20.05 -18.88 -8.24
C PRO A 236 21.05 -18.70 -9.40
N LYS A 237 22.06 -19.57 -9.47
CA LYS A 237 22.99 -19.59 -10.62
C LYS A 237 22.31 -19.99 -11.93
N PHE A 238 21.27 -20.81 -11.82
CA PHE A 238 20.46 -21.31 -12.93
C PHE A 238 18.98 -21.11 -12.56
N PRO A 239 18.41 -19.92 -12.82
CA PRO A 239 17.04 -19.62 -12.48
C PRO A 239 16.05 -20.56 -13.17
N LYS A 240 15.06 -21.06 -12.44
CA LYS A 240 14.00 -21.93 -12.98
C LYS A 240 12.90 -21.14 -13.69
N SER A 241 12.83 -19.85 -13.44
CA SER A 241 11.88 -18.94 -14.09
C SER A 241 12.48 -17.54 -14.21
N ASP A 242 11.80 -16.65 -14.92
CA ASP A 242 12.11 -15.22 -15.03
C ASP A 242 11.24 -14.33 -14.11
N TYR A 243 10.50 -14.94 -13.16
CA TYR A 243 9.70 -14.20 -12.17
C TYR A 243 10.53 -13.88 -10.93
N ALA A 244 10.98 -12.63 -10.84
CA ALA A 244 11.62 -12.11 -9.64
C ALA A 244 10.59 -11.88 -8.54
N ILE A 245 10.96 -12.22 -7.30
CA ILE A 245 10.21 -11.82 -6.11
C ILE A 245 10.57 -10.35 -5.84
N THR A 246 9.59 -9.47 -5.94
CA THR A 246 9.79 -8.05 -5.68
C THR A 246 9.93 -7.77 -4.18
N GLY A 247 10.29 -6.55 -3.80
CA GLY A 247 10.46 -6.18 -2.39
C GLY A 247 9.18 -5.82 -1.65
N LEU A 248 8.05 -6.48 -1.95
CA LEU A 248 6.78 -6.28 -1.27
C LEU A 248 6.22 -7.62 -0.81
N TYR A 249 5.90 -7.71 0.47
CA TYR A 249 5.52 -8.94 1.15
C TYR A 249 4.37 -8.69 2.11
N PHE A 250 3.42 -9.62 2.19
CA PHE A 250 2.37 -9.64 3.21
C PHE A 250 2.44 -10.96 3.96
N TYR A 251 2.41 -10.89 5.28
CA TYR A 251 2.47 -12.05 6.14
C TYR A 251 1.33 -12.06 7.17
N PRO A 252 0.80 -13.23 7.51
CA PRO A 252 -0.15 -13.38 8.59
C PRO A 252 0.51 -13.10 9.95
N LYS A 253 -0.28 -13.02 11.00
CA LYS A 253 0.22 -12.95 12.38
C LYS A 253 1.22 -14.08 12.67
N GLY A 254 2.18 -13.79 13.56
CA GLY A 254 3.21 -14.76 13.97
C GLY A 254 4.43 -14.81 13.06
N VAL A 255 4.57 -13.88 12.09
CA VAL A 255 5.74 -13.83 11.20
C VAL A 255 7.07 -13.67 11.95
N SER A 256 7.08 -12.92 13.06
CA SER A 256 8.29 -12.70 13.86
C SER A 256 8.81 -14.02 14.48
N GLU A 257 7.90 -14.88 14.93
CA GLU A 257 8.27 -16.18 15.49
C GLU A 257 8.89 -17.09 14.42
N ILE A 258 8.35 -17.12 13.21
CA ILE A 258 8.91 -17.88 12.10
C ILE A 258 10.28 -17.30 11.71
N ALA A 259 10.40 -15.97 11.64
CA ALA A 259 11.66 -15.30 11.30
C ALA A 259 12.81 -15.66 12.28
N LYS A 260 12.52 -15.86 13.57
CA LYS A 260 13.50 -16.30 14.55
C LYS A 260 14.01 -17.74 14.34
N THR A 261 13.27 -18.57 13.61
CA THR A 261 13.65 -19.97 13.32
C THR A 261 14.56 -20.09 12.09
N ILE A 262 14.68 -19.04 11.30
CA ILE A 262 15.48 -19.06 10.06
C ILE A 262 16.96 -19.05 10.41
N LYS A 263 17.70 -19.88 9.70
CA LYS A 263 19.17 -19.92 9.80
C LYS A 263 19.79 -18.99 8.75
N PRO A 264 20.89 -18.30 9.09
CA PRO A 264 21.64 -17.53 8.12
C PRO A 264 22.05 -18.40 6.92
N SER A 265 21.97 -17.83 5.72
CA SER A 265 22.46 -18.47 4.49
C SER A 265 24.00 -18.56 4.46
N ALA A 266 24.53 -19.15 3.39
CA ALA A 266 25.99 -19.15 3.14
C ALA A 266 26.61 -17.73 3.06
N ARG A 267 25.79 -16.69 2.86
CA ARG A 267 26.18 -15.28 2.87
C ARG A 267 26.15 -14.66 4.28
N GLY A 268 25.72 -15.41 5.29
CA GLY A 268 25.52 -14.92 6.65
C GLY A 268 24.23 -14.12 6.85
N GLU A 269 23.31 -14.10 5.87
CA GLU A 269 22.10 -13.30 5.88
C GLU A 269 20.85 -14.15 6.23
N LEU A 270 19.92 -13.59 6.99
CA LEU A 270 18.58 -14.11 7.21
C LEU A 270 17.71 -13.79 5.98
N GLU A 271 17.71 -14.71 5.02
CA GLU A 271 17.08 -14.49 3.71
C GLU A 271 15.55 -14.46 3.80
N ILE A 272 14.96 -13.52 3.10
CA ILE A 272 13.50 -13.45 2.98
C ILE A 272 12.93 -14.66 2.20
N THR A 273 13.69 -15.19 1.24
CA THR A 273 13.33 -16.41 0.52
C THR A 273 13.26 -17.62 1.42
N SER A 274 14.10 -17.71 2.47
CA SER A 274 13.99 -18.77 3.49
C SER A 274 12.71 -18.63 4.33
N LEU A 275 12.29 -17.40 4.64
CA LEU A 275 11.01 -17.14 5.31
C LEU A 275 9.84 -17.55 4.41
N ASN A 276 9.86 -17.18 3.13
CA ASN A 276 8.85 -17.56 2.15
C ASN A 276 8.77 -19.08 1.97
N ASP A 277 9.91 -19.79 1.96
CA ASP A 277 9.98 -21.24 1.86
C ASP A 277 9.32 -21.93 3.06
N CYS A 278 9.42 -21.34 4.28
CA CYS A 278 8.68 -21.85 5.44
C CYS A 278 7.16 -21.81 5.22
N TYR A 279 6.63 -20.73 4.65
CA TYR A 279 5.22 -20.63 4.30
C TYR A 279 4.84 -21.56 3.14
N LEU A 280 5.70 -21.68 2.12
CA LEU A 280 5.49 -22.59 0.98
C LEU A 280 5.37 -24.04 1.43
N LYS A 281 6.28 -24.52 2.26
CA LYS A 281 6.27 -25.90 2.80
C LYS A 281 5.02 -26.23 3.62
N ASN A 282 4.39 -25.21 4.19
CA ASN A 282 3.15 -25.34 4.94
C ASN A 282 1.89 -25.08 4.08
N ASN A 283 2.01 -24.97 2.76
CA ASN A 283 0.92 -24.60 1.82
C ASN A 283 0.23 -23.28 2.21
N LYS A 284 1.00 -22.31 2.71
CA LYS A 284 0.53 -21.00 3.19
C LYS A 284 1.16 -19.84 2.43
N LEU A 285 1.75 -20.06 1.25
CA LEU A 285 2.32 -19.04 0.39
C LEU A 285 1.47 -18.87 -0.86
N LYS A 286 1.08 -17.63 -1.15
CA LYS A 286 0.39 -17.22 -2.38
C LYS A 286 1.26 -16.24 -3.16
N SER A 287 1.03 -16.13 -4.46
CA SER A 287 1.65 -15.12 -5.32
C SER A 287 0.63 -14.12 -5.84
N SER A 288 1.09 -12.89 -6.09
CA SER A 288 0.43 -11.87 -6.90
C SER A 288 1.37 -11.51 -8.05
N ILE A 289 0.97 -11.79 -9.28
CA ILE A 289 1.82 -11.56 -10.46
C ILE A 289 1.50 -10.19 -11.04
N LEU A 290 2.49 -9.32 -11.04
CA LEU A 290 2.42 -8.00 -11.64
C LEU A 290 2.66 -8.12 -13.15
N GLY A 291 1.56 -8.09 -13.93
CA GLY A 291 1.58 -8.25 -15.38
C GLY A 291 1.98 -6.97 -16.13
N GLU A 292 1.70 -6.93 -17.45
CA GLU A 292 2.12 -5.86 -18.38
C GLU A 292 1.66 -4.44 -17.99
N GLY A 293 0.59 -4.31 -17.20
CA GLY A 293 0.08 -3.01 -16.72
C GLY A 293 0.88 -2.39 -15.55
N TYR A 294 1.89 -3.12 -15.06
CA TYR A 294 2.69 -2.69 -13.91
C TYR A 294 4.13 -2.42 -14.31
N THR A 295 4.76 -1.55 -13.56
CA THR A 295 6.20 -1.30 -13.60
C THR A 295 6.76 -1.37 -12.19
N TRP A 296 7.89 -2.07 -12.06
CA TRP A 296 8.63 -2.21 -10.82
C TRP A 296 10.10 -1.88 -11.04
N PHE A 297 10.70 -1.12 -10.11
CA PHE A 297 12.12 -0.82 -10.05
C PHE A 297 12.68 -1.13 -8.67
N ASP A 298 13.86 -1.75 -8.64
CA ASP A 298 14.65 -1.97 -7.42
C ASP A 298 15.58 -0.79 -7.10
N THR A 299 15.67 0.20 -8.00
CA THR A 299 16.53 1.41 -7.95
C THR A 299 17.96 1.14 -7.44
N GLY A 300 18.48 -0.08 -7.61
CA GLY A 300 19.75 -0.55 -7.07
C GLY A 300 20.99 -0.06 -7.80
N THR A 301 20.85 0.57 -8.97
CA THR A 301 21.94 1.06 -9.82
C THR A 301 21.64 2.48 -10.29
N PHE A 302 22.67 3.21 -10.77
CA PHE A 302 22.48 4.54 -11.36
C PHE A 302 21.51 4.53 -12.54
N SER A 303 21.60 3.50 -13.39
CA SER A 303 20.68 3.36 -14.54
C SER A 303 19.25 3.13 -14.08
N SER A 304 18.99 2.18 -13.16
CA SER A 304 17.63 1.92 -12.69
C SER A 304 17.02 3.11 -11.92
N LEU A 305 17.85 3.89 -11.21
CA LEU A 305 17.42 5.12 -10.54
C LEU A 305 17.02 6.21 -11.56
N LEU A 306 17.81 6.35 -12.62
CA LEU A 306 17.52 7.31 -13.70
C LEU A 306 16.28 6.90 -14.50
N ASP A 307 16.16 5.61 -14.82
CA ASP A 307 15.00 5.06 -15.54
C ASP A 307 13.71 5.25 -14.74
N ALA A 308 13.74 4.99 -13.43
CA ALA A 308 12.63 5.25 -12.53
C ALA A 308 12.26 6.74 -12.53
N SER A 309 13.24 7.64 -12.39
CA SER A 309 13.02 9.10 -12.41
C SER A 309 12.41 9.58 -13.73
N ASN A 310 12.90 9.09 -14.86
CA ASN A 310 12.38 9.45 -16.19
C ASN A 310 10.95 8.93 -16.40
N MET A 311 10.66 7.71 -15.95
CA MET A 311 9.32 7.14 -16.03
C MET A 311 8.32 7.95 -15.19
N ILE A 312 8.64 8.24 -13.93
CA ILE A 312 7.78 9.03 -13.04
C ILE A 312 7.51 10.41 -13.65
N ARG A 313 8.56 11.12 -14.11
CA ARG A 313 8.42 12.40 -14.79
C ARG A 313 7.45 12.30 -15.97
N THR A 314 7.65 11.32 -16.84
CA THR A 314 6.81 11.14 -18.04
C THR A 314 5.34 10.92 -17.69
N ILE A 315 5.08 10.13 -16.64
CA ILE A 315 3.72 9.86 -16.19
C ILE A 315 3.08 11.13 -15.61
N GLU A 316 3.79 11.84 -14.74
CA GLU A 316 3.29 13.03 -14.07
C GLU A 316 3.00 14.15 -15.05
N GLU A 317 3.94 14.44 -16.00
CA GLU A 317 3.77 15.45 -17.03
C GLU A 317 2.62 15.13 -18.00
N ASN A 318 2.46 13.85 -18.41
CA ASN A 318 1.42 13.47 -19.37
C ASN A 318 0.01 13.36 -18.75
N LYS A 319 -0.08 13.00 -17.47
CA LYS A 319 -1.37 12.78 -16.79
C LYS A 319 -1.79 13.94 -15.88
N ASN A 320 -0.92 14.90 -15.66
CA ASN A 320 -1.11 16.01 -14.71
C ASN A 320 -1.49 15.50 -13.31
N ILE A 321 -0.72 14.53 -12.80
CA ILE A 321 -0.85 13.93 -11.47
C ILE A 321 0.52 13.94 -10.79
N VAL A 322 0.54 13.75 -9.46
CA VAL A 322 1.75 13.42 -8.71
C VAL A 322 1.67 11.95 -8.29
N VAL A 323 2.60 11.14 -8.78
CA VAL A 323 2.67 9.70 -8.47
C VAL A 323 3.16 9.52 -7.04
N CYS A 324 2.53 8.62 -6.27
CA CYS A 324 2.94 8.33 -4.89
C CYS A 324 3.06 9.60 -4.02
N CYS A 325 1.98 10.34 -3.93
CA CYS A 325 1.84 11.54 -3.11
C CYS A 325 1.15 11.19 -1.79
N PRO A 326 1.89 11.06 -0.65
CA PRO A 326 1.31 10.68 0.64
C PRO A 326 0.17 11.58 1.08
N GLU A 327 0.27 12.90 0.90
CA GLU A 327 -0.76 13.86 1.27
C GLU A 327 -2.04 13.66 0.47
N ALA A 328 -1.93 13.42 -0.85
CA ALA A 328 -3.09 13.16 -1.70
C ALA A 328 -3.77 11.83 -1.32
N ILE A 329 -2.99 10.78 -1.02
CA ILE A 329 -3.52 9.49 -0.55
C ILE A 329 -4.23 9.67 0.79
N ALA A 330 -3.61 10.39 1.73
CA ALA A 330 -4.19 10.67 3.04
C ALA A 330 -5.51 11.43 2.93
N TYR A 331 -5.56 12.46 2.08
CA TYR A 331 -6.77 13.23 1.84
C TYR A 331 -7.88 12.41 1.18
N ASN A 332 -7.56 11.63 0.17
CA ASN A 332 -8.52 10.76 -0.51
C ASN A 332 -9.09 9.67 0.42
N ASN A 333 -8.28 9.19 1.37
CA ASN A 333 -8.69 8.23 2.38
C ASN A 333 -9.40 8.89 3.58
N GLY A 334 -9.55 10.22 3.62
CA GLY A 334 -10.14 10.95 4.74
C GLY A 334 -9.30 10.90 6.03
N TRP A 335 -7.97 10.71 5.90
CA TRP A 335 -7.05 10.66 7.05
C TRP A 335 -6.54 12.03 7.45
N ILE A 336 -6.55 12.99 6.54
CA ILE A 336 -6.30 14.40 6.77
C ILE A 336 -7.47 15.22 6.24
N SER A 337 -7.69 16.40 6.82
CA SER A 337 -8.71 17.34 6.39
C SER A 337 -8.29 18.12 5.13
N GLU A 338 -9.24 18.87 4.55
CA GLU A 338 -8.95 19.76 3.43
C GLU A 338 -8.02 20.91 3.86
N GLU A 339 -8.21 21.44 5.07
CA GLU A 339 -7.39 22.50 5.63
C GLU A 339 -5.93 22.03 5.78
N GLU A 340 -5.72 20.81 6.27
CA GLU A 340 -4.38 20.20 6.40
C GLU A 340 -3.72 19.99 5.03
N LEU A 341 -4.50 19.58 3.99
CA LEU A 341 -4.01 19.46 2.62
C LEU A 341 -3.60 20.82 2.05
N ILE A 342 -4.43 21.86 2.25
CA ILE A 342 -4.15 23.23 1.80
C ILE A 342 -2.91 23.78 2.52
N GLU A 343 -2.75 23.53 3.82
CA GLU A 343 -1.58 23.93 4.57
C GLU A 343 -0.30 23.30 4.00
N ALA A 344 -0.33 21.99 3.76
CA ALA A 344 0.78 21.26 3.11
C ALA A 344 1.12 21.84 1.73
N GLY A 345 0.10 22.11 0.90
CA GLY A 345 0.27 22.72 -0.41
C GLY A 345 0.89 24.13 -0.34
N ASN A 346 0.46 24.96 0.61
CA ASN A 346 0.99 26.32 0.81
C ASN A 346 2.46 26.32 1.25
N LEU A 347 2.89 25.36 2.06
CA LEU A 347 4.31 25.20 2.42
C LEU A 347 5.20 24.96 1.21
N MET A 348 4.66 24.30 0.18
CA MET A 348 5.36 23.91 -1.04
C MET A 348 4.89 24.65 -2.31
N LYS A 349 4.13 25.74 -2.18
CA LYS A 349 3.48 26.45 -3.31
C LYS A 349 4.41 26.96 -4.42
N LYS A 350 5.73 26.97 -4.21
CA LYS A 350 6.72 27.40 -5.19
C LYS A 350 7.12 26.30 -6.19
N ASN A 351 6.68 25.05 -5.97
CA ASN A 351 6.97 23.92 -6.84
C ASN A 351 5.67 23.24 -7.31
N SER A 352 5.78 22.36 -8.31
CA SER A 352 4.65 21.64 -8.90
C SER A 352 3.94 20.71 -7.90
N TYR A 353 4.68 20.12 -6.97
CA TYR A 353 4.13 19.24 -5.97
C TYR A 353 3.11 19.98 -5.07
N GLY A 354 3.49 21.13 -4.52
CA GLY A 354 2.58 21.94 -3.70
C GLY A 354 1.41 22.52 -4.49
N GLN A 355 1.62 22.91 -5.74
CA GLN A 355 0.55 23.38 -6.63
C GLN A 355 -0.48 22.26 -6.88
N TYR A 356 -0.02 21.04 -7.13
CA TYR A 356 -0.91 19.87 -7.26
C TYR A 356 -1.81 19.65 -6.04
N LEU A 357 -1.28 19.78 -4.81
CA LEU A 357 -2.07 19.63 -3.58
C LEU A 357 -3.17 20.71 -3.49
N LEU A 358 -2.84 21.97 -3.87
CA LEU A 358 -3.82 23.06 -3.87
C LEU A 358 -4.90 22.87 -4.95
N GLU A 359 -4.52 22.39 -6.14
CA GLU A 359 -5.49 22.06 -7.20
C GLU A 359 -6.41 20.89 -6.80
N LEU A 360 -5.88 19.90 -6.06
CA LEU A 360 -6.66 18.75 -5.63
C LEU A 360 -7.83 19.16 -4.72
N SER A 361 -7.60 20.10 -3.78
CA SER A 361 -8.66 20.64 -2.92
C SER A 361 -9.73 21.38 -3.73
N GLN A 362 -9.32 22.21 -4.72
CA GLN A 362 -10.25 22.98 -5.56
C GLN A 362 -11.14 22.08 -6.43
N LYS A 363 -10.55 21.04 -7.07
CA LYS A 363 -11.29 20.10 -7.94
C LYS A 363 -12.38 19.34 -7.18
N LYS A 364 -12.17 18.99 -5.93
CA LYS A 364 -13.18 18.31 -5.12
C LYS A 364 -14.35 19.25 -4.81
N ASN A 365 -14.05 20.51 -4.45
CA ASN A 365 -15.06 21.54 -4.20
C ASN A 365 -15.89 21.87 -5.45
N GLU A 366 -15.28 21.95 -6.64
CA GLU A 366 -15.98 22.15 -7.89
C GLU A 366 -16.91 20.98 -8.23
N ASN A 367 -16.45 19.75 -8.01
CA ASN A 367 -17.24 18.54 -8.22
C ASN A 367 -18.43 18.46 -7.24
N GLU A 368 -18.24 18.84 -5.99
CA GLU A 368 -19.31 18.92 -4.99
C GLU A 368 -20.29 20.06 -5.31
N ALA A 369 -19.81 21.23 -5.68
CA ALA A 369 -20.64 22.35 -6.10
C ALA A 369 -21.44 22.04 -7.38
N GLN A 370 -20.86 21.34 -8.37
CA GLN A 370 -21.58 20.87 -9.56
C GLN A 370 -22.61 19.80 -9.22
N LYS A 371 -22.33 18.90 -8.27
CA LYS A 371 -23.30 17.93 -7.75
C LYS A 371 -24.49 18.64 -7.07
N VAL A 372 -24.22 19.63 -6.23
CA VAL A 372 -25.26 20.44 -5.57
C VAL A 372 -26.09 21.23 -6.59
N LYS A 373 -25.45 21.87 -7.60
CA LYS A 373 -26.15 22.58 -8.68
C LYS A 373 -27.03 21.65 -9.53
N LYS A 374 -26.56 20.43 -9.84
CA LYS A 374 -27.40 19.45 -10.54
C LYS A 374 -28.60 18.99 -9.70
N LEU A 375 -28.45 18.90 -8.39
CA LEU A 375 -29.52 18.54 -7.46
C LEU A 375 -30.55 19.67 -7.23
N SER A 376 -30.15 20.94 -7.42
CA SER A 376 -31.06 22.11 -7.29
C SER A 376 -31.85 22.43 -8.58
N LEU A 377 -31.60 21.69 -9.66
CA LEU A 377 -32.31 21.84 -10.96
C LEU A 377 -33.41 20.77 -11.18
N PHE A 378 -33.63 19.92 -10.20
CA PHE A 378 -34.71 18.95 -10.11
C PHE A 378 -35.53 19.18 -8.80
#